data_66f1d188627625a97aa6fa4451abbabf
#
_entry.id   66f1d188627625a97aa6fa4451abbabf
#
_cell.length_a   1.000
_cell.length_b   1.000
_cell.length_c   1.000
_cell.angle_alpha   90.00
_cell.angle_beta   90.00
_cell.angle_gamma   90.00
#
_symmetry.space_group_name_H-M   'P 1'
#
loop_
_entity.id
_entity.type
_entity.pdbx_description
1 polymer ?
#
loop_
_entity_poly.entity_id
_entity_poly.type
_entity_poly.pdbx_seq_one_letter_code
_entity_poly.pdbx_strand_id
1 'polypeptide(L)'
;MVGLAVFALVVAAVLIRRFFPTGSDGFWVCDKNNRWIRQGNPAYPKPTVPCKKPSLPTKKDDCLKTGGIWKKQRSAPFETCNRKAVDRGNLCRDSSECEGTCQVDLSKEELKKGMSGKLNFNKKYGQCSVWVVELGCFGIMEKGKAKIICID
;
A
#
# COMPACT_ATOMS: atom_id res chain seq x y z
N MET A 1 50.28 18.52 -0.22
CA MET A 1 48.98 19.24 -0.10
C MET A 1 47.81 18.61 -0.90
N VAL A 2 48.07 17.84 -1.98
CA VAL A 2 47.01 17.21 -2.79
C VAL A 2 46.24 16.12 -2.03
N GLY A 3 46.91 15.33 -1.17
CA GLY A 3 46.26 14.24 -0.42
C GLY A 3 45.19 14.66 0.58
N LEU A 4 45.35 15.82 1.19
CA LEU A 4 44.38 16.35 2.18
C LEU A 4 43.08 16.81 1.47
N ALA A 5 43.20 17.41 0.29
CA ALA A 5 42.05 17.84 -0.49
C ALA A 5 41.21 16.64 -1.00
N VAL A 6 41.85 15.56 -1.45
CA VAL A 6 41.17 14.34 -1.90
C VAL A 6 40.46 13.66 -0.72
N PHE A 7 41.09 13.58 0.44
CA PHE A 7 40.47 13.01 1.64
C PHE A 7 39.23 13.79 2.10
N ALA A 8 39.31 15.13 2.08
CA ALA A 8 38.18 15.99 2.44
C ALA A 8 37.00 15.82 1.48
N LEU A 9 37.26 15.67 0.16
CA LEU A 9 36.20 15.44 -0.82
C LEU A 9 35.53 14.06 -0.68
N VAL A 10 36.29 13.02 -0.35
CA VAL A 10 35.74 11.68 -0.12
C VAL A 10 34.87 11.67 1.15
N VAL A 11 35.35 12.28 2.23
CA VAL A 11 34.59 12.40 3.49
C VAL A 11 33.30 13.20 3.26
N ALA A 12 33.36 14.32 2.53
CA ALA A 12 32.18 15.11 2.20
C ALA A 12 31.17 14.31 1.35
N ALA A 13 31.64 13.55 0.35
CA ALA A 13 30.78 12.72 -0.48
C ALA A 13 30.09 11.58 0.33
N VAL A 14 30.81 10.98 1.28
CA VAL A 14 30.27 9.94 2.17
C VAL A 14 29.25 10.54 3.14
N LEU A 15 29.52 11.71 3.69
CA LEU A 15 28.59 12.41 4.58
C LEU A 15 27.33 12.85 3.84
N ILE A 16 27.45 13.40 2.63
CA ILE A 16 26.31 13.78 1.80
C ILE A 16 25.43 12.56 1.51
N ARG A 17 26.00 11.40 1.13
CA ARG A 17 25.23 10.17 0.93
C ARG A 17 24.54 9.65 2.19
N ARG A 18 25.13 9.90 3.36
CA ARG A 18 24.57 9.45 4.64
C ARG A 18 23.44 10.35 5.15
N PHE A 19 23.51 11.64 4.85
CA PHE A 19 22.50 12.62 5.29
C PHE A 19 21.41 12.89 4.22
N PHE A 20 21.70 12.59 2.95
CA PHE A 20 20.72 12.68 1.86
C PHE A 20 20.59 11.30 1.21
N PRO A 21 19.88 10.36 1.84
CA PRO A 21 19.60 9.10 1.21
C PRO A 21 18.82 9.37 -0.10
N THR A 22 19.46 9.12 -1.23
CA THR A 22 18.84 9.15 -2.55
C THR A 22 17.93 7.92 -2.72
N GLY A 23 17.11 7.64 -1.71
CA GLY A 23 16.13 6.58 -1.75
C GLY A 23 14.85 7.08 -2.41
N SER A 24 14.26 6.26 -3.23
CA SER A 24 12.91 6.42 -3.79
C SER A 24 11.83 6.27 -2.70
N ASP A 25 11.96 7.02 -1.60
CA ASP A 25 11.08 6.92 -0.44
C ASP A 25 9.87 7.86 -0.58
N GLY A 26 9.17 7.72 -1.70
CA GLY A 26 7.96 8.45 -1.97
C GLY A 26 6.75 7.52 -2.14
N PHE A 27 5.58 8.10 -2.00
CA PHE A 27 4.29 7.45 -2.23
C PHE A 27 3.26 8.49 -2.71
N TRP A 28 2.15 7.99 -3.24
CA TRP A 28 1.04 8.83 -3.68
C TRP A 28 0.00 8.92 -2.58
N VAL A 29 -0.53 10.14 -2.33
CA VAL A 29 -1.56 10.39 -1.32
C VAL A 29 -2.75 11.07 -1.95
N CYS A 30 -3.94 10.65 -1.56
CA CYS A 30 -5.17 11.32 -1.94
C CYS A 30 -5.40 12.55 -1.07
N ASP A 31 -5.50 13.74 -1.68
CA ASP A 31 -5.82 14.98 -0.96
C ASP A 31 -7.34 15.10 -0.69
N LYS A 32 -7.71 16.07 0.12
CA LYS A 32 -9.12 16.39 0.43
C LYS A 32 -9.96 16.80 -0.79
N ASN A 33 -9.31 17.15 -1.90
CA ASN A 33 -9.97 17.54 -3.16
C ASN A 33 -10.04 16.36 -4.14
N ASN A 34 -9.80 15.13 -3.68
CA ASN A 34 -9.75 13.89 -4.48
C ASN A 34 -8.71 13.95 -5.60
N ARG A 35 -7.55 14.55 -5.36
CA ARG A 35 -6.43 14.63 -6.30
C ARG A 35 -5.24 13.87 -5.73
N TRP A 36 -4.55 13.14 -6.61
CA TRP A 36 -3.30 12.48 -6.26
C TRP A 36 -2.18 13.51 -6.07
N ILE A 37 -1.59 13.55 -4.89
CA ILE A 37 -0.41 14.36 -4.56
C ILE A 37 0.77 13.43 -4.37
N ARG A 38 1.90 13.82 -4.97
CA ARG A 38 3.18 13.13 -4.77
C ARG A 38 3.82 13.56 -3.47
N GLN A 39 4.15 12.61 -2.60
CA GLN A 39 4.99 12.82 -1.42
C GLN A 39 6.32 12.13 -1.64
N GLY A 40 7.43 12.87 -1.52
CA GLY A 40 8.75 12.37 -1.83
C GLY A 40 8.95 12.08 -3.32
N ASN A 41 9.70 11.01 -3.63
CA ASN A 41 9.97 10.60 -5.00
C ASN A 41 9.54 9.14 -5.21
N PRO A 42 8.23 8.87 -5.49
CA PRO A 42 7.75 7.52 -5.74
C PRO A 42 8.50 6.89 -6.91
N ALA A 43 8.95 5.64 -6.74
CA ALA A 43 9.61 4.87 -7.79
C ALA A 43 8.63 4.25 -8.81
N TYR A 44 7.34 4.49 -8.65
CA TYR A 44 6.26 3.94 -9.48
C TYR A 44 5.31 5.06 -9.95
N PRO A 45 4.61 4.84 -11.08
CA PRO A 45 3.76 5.86 -11.68
C PRO A 45 2.59 6.23 -10.76
N LYS A 46 1.97 7.38 -11.07
CA LYS A 46 0.74 7.82 -10.42
C LYS A 46 -0.34 6.72 -10.56
N PRO A 47 -1.11 6.41 -9.47
CA PRO A 47 -2.20 5.46 -9.54
C PRO A 47 -3.20 5.79 -10.64
N THR A 48 -3.65 4.77 -11.36
CA THR A 48 -4.61 4.92 -12.47
C THR A 48 -6.07 4.96 -12.00
N VAL A 49 -6.31 4.51 -10.75
CA VAL A 49 -7.63 4.55 -10.13
C VAL A 49 -7.99 5.94 -9.64
N PRO A 50 -9.29 6.27 -9.56
CA PRO A 50 -9.72 7.52 -8.93
C PRO A 50 -9.22 7.61 -7.50
N CYS A 51 -8.74 8.80 -7.11
CA CYS A 51 -8.26 9.06 -5.75
C CYS A 51 -9.35 8.82 -4.70
N LYS A 52 -10.60 9.16 -5.00
CA LYS A 52 -11.76 8.76 -4.22
C LYS A 52 -12.19 7.36 -4.65
N LYS A 53 -12.13 6.41 -3.72
CA LYS A 53 -12.59 5.05 -3.97
C LYS A 53 -14.07 5.05 -4.35
N PRO A 54 -14.46 4.41 -5.46
CA PRO A 54 -15.87 4.26 -5.80
C PRO A 54 -16.55 3.40 -4.72
N SER A 55 -17.77 3.78 -4.33
CA SER A 55 -18.57 2.96 -3.44
C SER A 55 -18.96 1.65 -4.11
N LEU A 56 -18.96 0.58 -3.34
CA LEU A 56 -19.50 -0.70 -3.83
C LEU A 56 -21.01 -0.60 -4.06
N PRO A 57 -21.56 -1.32 -5.06
CA PRO A 57 -22.99 -1.39 -5.29
C PRO A 57 -23.74 -1.86 -4.03
N THR A 58 -24.85 -1.20 -3.73
CA THR A 58 -25.71 -1.54 -2.60
C THR A 58 -26.87 -2.46 -2.99
N LYS A 59 -27.05 -2.74 -4.29
CA LYS A 59 -28.06 -3.65 -4.85
C LYS A 59 -27.41 -4.86 -5.48
N LYS A 60 -28.03 -6.04 -5.33
CA LYS A 60 -27.53 -7.30 -5.84
C LYS A 60 -27.31 -7.27 -7.35
N ASP A 61 -28.30 -6.82 -8.10
CA ASP A 61 -28.23 -6.82 -9.57
C ASP A 61 -27.10 -5.92 -10.10
N ASP A 62 -26.89 -4.77 -9.48
CA ASP A 62 -25.81 -3.87 -9.85
C ASP A 62 -24.43 -4.46 -9.49
N CYS A 63 -24.35 -5.18 -8.39
CA CYS A 63 -23.14 -5.92 -8.01
C CYS A 63 -22.79 -6.99 -9.05
N LEU A 64 -23.77 -7.81 -9.42
CA LEU A 64 -23.58 -8.89 -10.40
C LEU A 64 -23.22 -8.36 -11.79
N LYS A 65 -23.83 -7.24 -12.23
CA LYS A 65 -23.48 -6.55 -13.48
C LYS A 65 -22.01 -6.09 -13.53
N THR A 66 -21.41 -5.76 -12.38
CA THR A 66 -19.98 -5.40 -12.29
C THR A 66 -19.05 -6.61 -12.14
N GLY A 67 -19.56 -7.84 -12.30
CA GLY A 67 -18.81 -9.07 -12.07
C GLY A 67 -18.49 -9.33 -10.59
N GLY A 68 -19.24 -8.71 -9.69
CA GLY A 68 -19.12 -8.88 -8.26
C GLY A 68 -19.81 -10.13 -7.73
N ILE A 69 -19.53 -10.40 -6.47
CA ILE A 69 -20.15 -11.48 -5.68
C ILE A 69 -21.04 -10.85 -4.63
N TRP A 70 -22.31 -11.23 -4.60
CA TRP A 70 -23.28 -10.80 -3.60
C TRP A 70 -23.43 -11.90 -2.54
N LYS A 71 -22.87 -11.70 -1.38
CA LYS A 71 -22.92 -12.66 -0.29
C LYS A 71 -22.80 -12.02 1.08
N LYS A 72 -23.23 -12.73 2.11
CA LYS A 72 -22.94 -12.38 3.50
C LYS A 72 -21.45 -12.55 3.75
N GLN A 73 -20.81 -11.48 4.23
CA GLN A 73 -19.39 -11.49 4.57
C GLN A 73 -19.26 -11.65 6.09
N ARG A 74 -18.74 -12.81 6.52
CA ARG A 74 -18.50 -13.17 7.94
C ARG A 74 -19.62 -12.73 8.89
N SER A 75 -19.29 -11.79 9.82
CA SER A 75 -20.18 -11.26 10.84
C SER A 75 -21.16 -10.20 10.34
N ALA A 76 -21.12 -9.82 9.07
CA ALA A 76 -22.06 -8.86 8.53
C ALA A 76 -23.52 -9.34 8.70
N PRO A 77 -24.43 -8.49 9.17
CA PRO A 77 -25.83 -8.89 9.37
C PRO A 77 -26.59 -9.14 8.06
N PHE A 78 -26.10 -8.61 6.94
CA PHE A 78 -26.73 -8.67 5.62
C PHE A 78 -25.69 -9.00 4.53
N GLU A 79 -26.21 -9.37 3.37
CA GLU A 79 -25.38 -9.59 2.18
C GLU A 79 -24.87 -8.26 1.61
N THR A 80 -23.63 -8.26 1.14
CA THR A 80 -22.96 -7.10 0.55
C THR A 80 -22.25 -7.47 -0.73
N CYS A 81 -21.99 -6.46 -1.56
CA CYS A 81 -21.21 -6.63 -2.78
C CYS A 81 -19.73 -6.71 -2.44
N ASN A 82 -19.03 -7.64 -3.10
CA ASN A 82 -17.58 -7.59 -3.24
C ASN A 82 -17.22 -7.91 -4.69
N ARG A 83 -16.22 -7.25 -5.23
CA ARG A 83 -15.76 -7.48 -6.59
C ARG A 83 -14.24 -7.42 -6.70
N LYS A 84 -13.71 -7.91 -7.80
CA LYS A 84 -12.28 -7.76 -8.07
C LYS A 84 -11.92 -6.29 -8.27
N ALA A 85 -10.81 -5.87 -7.69
CA ALA A 85 -10.27 -4.54 -7.89
C ALA A 85 -9.73 -4.40 -9.33
N VAL A 86 -9.94 -3.23 -9.93
CA VAL A 86 -9.49 -2.97 -11.31
C VAL A 86 -7.98 -2.81 -11.41
N ASP A 87 -7.33 -2.41 -10.32
CA ASP A 87 -5.90 -2.14 -10.19
C ASP A 87 -5.13 -3.25 -9.47
N ARG A 88 -5.75 -4.41 -9.29
CA ARG A 88 -5.13 -5.57 -8.61
C ARG A 88 -3.75 -5.88 -9.15
N GLY A 89 -2.81 -6.14 -8.26
CA GLY A 89 -1.41 -6.45 -8.60
C GLY A 89 -0.52 -5.24 -8.88
N ASN A 90 -1.09 -4.02 -9.00
CA ASN A 90 -0.27 -2.82 -9.15
C ASN A 90 0.56 -2.57 -7.89
N LEU A 91 1.80 -2.11 -8.07
CA LEU A 91 2.66 -1.73 -6.96
C LEU A 91 2.09 -0.51 -6.22
N CYS A 92 2.23 -0.53 -4.89
CA CYS A 92 1.72 0.51 -4.00
C CYS A 92 2.57 0.63 -2.73
N ARG A 93 2.44 1.76 -2.04
CA ARG A 93 3.04 2.00 -0.71
C ARG A 93 2.04 2.52 0.31
N ASP A 94 0.82 2.78 -0.12
CA ASP A 94 -0.28 3.17 0.75
C ASP A 94 -1.59 2.56 0.26
N SER A 95 -2.45 2.13 1.17
CA SER A 95 -3.74 1.54 0.82
C SER A 95 -4.70 2.54 0.13
N SER A 96 -4.44 3.84 0.24
CA SER A 96 -5.20 4.85 -0.52
C SER A 96 -4.92 4.83 -2.02
N GLU A 97 -3.79 4.25 -2.44
CA GLU A 97 -3.39 4.15 -3.85
C GLU A 97 -4.15 3.04 -4.59
N CYS A 98 -4.81 2.13 -3.86
CA CYS A 98 -5.53 1.00 -4.40
C CYS A 98 -7.04 1.17 -4.27
N GLU A 99 -7.79 0.56 -5.17
CA GLU A 99 -9.23 0.45 -5.02
C GLU A 99 -9.62 -0.38 -3.80
N GLY A 100 -8.92 -1.49 -3.55
CA GLY A 100 -8.97 -2.27 -2.33
C GLY A 100 -7.97 -1.80 -1.28
N THR A 101 -7.03 -2.65 -0.92
CA THR A 101 -5.94 -2.39 0.01
C THR A 101 -4.59 -2.66 -0.63
N CYS A 102 -3.54 -1.97 -0.18
CA CYS A 102 -2.17 -2.27 -0.56
C CYS A 102 -1.65 -3.42 0.30
N GLN A 103 -1.70 -4.64 -0.22
CA GLN A 103 -1.28 -5.83 0.51
C GLN A 103 0.21 -6.07 0.42
N VAL A 104 0.78 -6.61 1.51
CA VAL A 104 2.16 -7.05 1.59
C VAL A 104 2.18 -8.56 1.69
N ASP A 105 2.97 -9.19 0.82
CA ASP A 105 3.20 -10.63 0.92
C ASP A 105 4.04 -10.93 2.16
N LEU A 106 3.43 -11.64 3.11
CA LEU A 106 4.02 -12.07 4.37
C LEU A 106 3.97 -13.59 4.45
N SER A 107 5.07 -14.21 4.83
CA SER A 107 5.07 -15.62 5.21
C SER A 107 4.19 -15.86 6.45
N LYS A 108 3.79 -17.09 6.68
CA LYS A 108 3.01 -17.45 7.88
C LYS A 108 3.73 -17.08 9.17
N GLU A 109 5.06 -17.23 9.20
CA GLU A 109 5.93 -16.88 10.32
C GLU A 109 5.98 -15.36 10.54
N GLU A 110 6.13 -14.59 9.47
CA GLU A 110 6.09 -13.11 9.53
C GLU A 110 4.73 -12.64 10.04
N LEU A 111 3.64 -13.20 9.52
CA LEU A 111 2.29 -12.86 9.96
C LEU A 111 2.11 -13.14 11.46
N LYS A 112 2.49 -14.36 11.93
CA LYS A 112 2.40 -14.73 13.34
C LYS A 112 3.24 -13.84 14.25
N LYS A 113 4.49 -13.54 13.87
CA LYS A 113 5.38 -12.64 14.62
C LYS A 113 4.87 -11.22 14.64
N GLY A 114 4.34 -10.73 13.51
CA GLY A 114 3.80 -9.39 13.41
C GLY A 114 2.53 -9.18 14.23
N MET A 115 1.65 -10.18 14.31
CA MET A 115 0.46 -10.17 15.18
C MET A 115 0.83 -10.07 16.67
N SER A 116 2.00 -10.57 17.07
CA SER A 116 2.52 -10.43 18.45
C SER A 116 3.29 -9.11 18.69
N GLY A 117 3.30 -8.19 17.72
CA GLY A 117 3.99 -6.90 17.83
C GLY A 117 5.52 -6.98 17.79
N LYS A 118 6.09 -8.14 17.46
CA LYS A 118 7.54 -8.42 17.56
C LYS A 118 8.29 -8.26 16.23
N LEU A 119 7.64 -7.79 15.17
CA LEU A 119 8.28 -7.72 13.86
C LEU A 119 8.26 -6.30 13.30
N ASN A 120 9.45 -5.85 12.90
CA ASN A 120 9.58 -4.67 12.06
C ASN A 120 9.72 -5.16 10.61
N PHE A 121 8.73 -4.88 9.77
CA PHE A 121 8.70 -5.37 8.40
C PHE A 121 9.59 -4.52 7.50
N ASN A 122 10.62 -5.13 6.92
CA ASN A 122 11.48 -4.48 5.93
C ASN A 122 10.90 -4.65 4.50
N LYS A 123 9.63 -4.29 4.34
CA LYS A 123 8.95 -4.32 3.04
C LYS A 123 8.83 -2.89 2.52
N LYS A 124 9.29 -2.66 1.29
CA LYS A 124 9.27 -1.33 0.65
C LYS A 124 8.00 -1.05 -0.13
N TYR A 125 7.39 -2.10 -0.67
CA TYR A 125 6.21 -2.04 -1.54
C TYR A 125 5.25 -3.18 -1.20
N GLY A 126 3.97 -2.94 -1.49
CA GLY A 126 2.93 -3.95 -1.57
C GLY A 126 2.36 -4.02 -2.98
N GLN A 127 1.28 -4.77 -3.12
CA GLN A 127 0.48 -4.85 -4.34
C GLN A 127 -0.99 -4.61 -4.00
N CYS A 128 -1.70 -3.95 -4.91
CA CYS A 128 -3.14 -3.75 -4.75
C CYS A 128 -3.85 -5.10 -4.70
N SER A 129 -4.74 -5.27 -3.72
CA SER A 129 -5.45 -6.51 -3.43
C SER A 129 -6.28 -7.00 -4.62
N VAL A 130 -6.53 -8.29 -4.66
CA VAL A 130 -7.37 -8.91 -5.71
C VAL A 130 -8.83 -8.48 -5.57
N TRP A 131 -9.32 -8.38 -4.35
CA TRP A 131 -10.69 -7.99 -4.05
C TRP A 131 -10.74 -6.61 -3.41
N VAL A 132 -11.82 -5.86 -3.64
CA VAL A 132 -12.01 -4.55 -3.02
C VAL A 132 -12.14 -4.68 -1.51
N VAL A 133 -12.81 -5.75 -1.05
CA VAL A 133 -12.88 -6.10 0.38
C VAL A 133 -12.15 -7.41 0.60
N GLU A 134 -11.15 -7.39 1.44
CA GLU A 134 -10.42 -8.57 1.90
C GLU A 134 -10.76 -8.83 3.37
N LEU A 135 -10.88 -10.12 3.71
CA LEU A 135 -11.23 -10.58 5.06
C LEU A 135 -10.13 -11.46 5.61
N GLY A 136 -9.95 -11.43 6.92
CA GLY A 136 -8.90 -12.16 7.63
C GLY A 136 -7.78 -11.26 8.09
N CYS A 137 -6.68 -11.89 8.52
CA CYS A 137 -5.49 -11.16 8.95
C CYS A 137 -4.44 -11.17 7.84
N PHE A 138 -3.97 -10.00 7.44
CA PHE A 138 -2.98 -9.85 6.39
C PHE A 138 -2.13 -8.58 6.58
N GLY A 139 -1.00 -8.53 5.89
CA GLY A 139 -0.14 -7.34 5.87
C GLY A 139 -0.65 -6.29 4.90
N ILE A 140 -0.60 -5.03 5.29
CA ILE A 140 -0.88 -3.89 4.42
C ILE A 140 0.24 -2.86 4.50
N MET A 141 0.34 -2.03 3.44
CA MET A 141 1.14 -0.81 3.46
C MET A 141 0.26 0.38 3.84
N GLU A 142 0.73 1.15 4.78
CA GLU A 142 0.14 2.43 5.17
C GLU A 142 1.23 3.47 5.37
N LYS A 143 1.17 4.56 4.61
CA LYS A 143 2.18 5.64 4.62
C LYS A 143 3.62 5.11 4.48
N GLY A 144 3.81 4.14 3.58
CA GLY A 144 5.11 3.54 3.32
C GLY A 144 5.62 2.56 4.37
N LYS A 145 4.79 2.18 5.36
CA LYS A 145 5.13 1.21 6.41
C LYS A 145 4.22 0.00 6.34
N ALA A 146 4.81 -1.18 6.48
CA ALA A 146 4.04 -2.41 6.56
C ALA A 146 3.48 -2.60 7.97
N LYS A 147 2.21 -3.00 8.06
CA LYS A 147 1.54 -3.39 9.31
C LYS A 147 0.57 -4.54 9.05
N ILE A 148 0.16 -5.24 10.09
CA ILE A 148 -0.89 -6.26 10.01
C ILE A 148 -2.22 -5.65 10.44
N ILE A 149 -3.26 -6.01 9.69
CA ILE A 149 -4.65 -5.75 10.08
C ILE A 149 -5.44 -7.05 10.04
N CYS A 150 -6.48 -7.12 10.86
CA CYS A 150 -7.47 -8.20 10.82
C CYS A 150 -8.85 -7.57 10.59
N ILE A 151 -9.55 -8.07 9.57
CA ILE A 151 -10.91 -7.61 9.20
C ILE A 151 -11.84 -8.82 9.27
N ASP A 152 -12.86 -8.72 10.09
CA ASP A 152 -13.90 -9.74 10.29
C ASP A 152 -15.18 -9.43 9.53
#